data_a2b5ddb427796ae81efd3a03c24edb36
#
_entry.id   a2b5ddb427796ae81efd3a03c24edb36
#
_cell.length_a   1.000
_cell.length_b   1.000
_cell.length_c   1.000
_cell.angle_alpha   90.00
_cell.angle_beta   90.00
_cell.angle_gamma   90.00
#
_symmetry.space_group_name_H-M   'P 1'
#
loop_
_entity.id
_entity.type
_entity.pdbx_description
1 polymer ?
#
loop_
_entity_poly.entity_id
_entity_poly.type
_entity_poly.pdbx_seq_one_letter_code
_entity_poly.pdbx_strand_id
1 'polypeptide(L)'
;SIAGQRWQNFYSDERLKGLIALGLENNKDFESARLAIEKARAQYQITDLNDLPRIDGSGGYTRSAQNRTDKNPNSSYNVNLGLANYELDFWGKIASLKDQALQNFLATTAAKDSTQISLISNIAQSYANLSYSLAQLKLAEATVESREKSLFIADKRFEAGIDPKLPSLQASASLENAKLAVLRAQSSILKARNALQFLVGGPIPTNLIPTPAVSNITNQQIFNAGLPSELLRYRPDVLQAEYNLKAAGANIEVARASYFPSISLASSVGLSSGSLDNLFKSGSVGWSFGPSISVPIFDAGRLDANYDVAKIEREQTLAGYEKSIQTAFREVSDVLATRATLGDQLAAQYRLQDNFEQTYQIADARFKAGIANYLDVLDAQRSLFSTQQGILDLELQKIISQVELYQVLGGGANLDVPTVIPVPHKNLVQLVNLPANSNKAKAVDAIDAASSARVASAQEAQAIKQAQPTEKATFKPTAVVDVNNDGKTDAAVGVVTEKTTFNDTSVEQVPVTQIVEP
;
A
#
# COMPACT_ATOMS: atom_id res chain seq x y z
N SER A 1 -11.04 -3.06 -17.34
CA SER A 1 -11.16 -2.86 -15.88
C SER A 1 -10.34 -1.65 -15.47
N ILE A 2 -10.88 -0.81 -14.59
CA ILE A 2 -10.21 0.40 -14.07
C ILE A 2 -9.03 -0.01 -13.16
N ALA A 3 -9.16 -1.12 -12.47
CA ALA A 3 -8.17 -1.66 -11.57
C ALA A 3 -6.78 -1.87 -12.21
N GLY A 4 -6.70 -2.12 -13.50
CA GLY A 4 -5.43 -2.24 -14.25
C GLY A 4 -5.01 -0.98 -15.01
N GLN A 5 -5.74 0.12 -14.89
CA GLN A 5 -5.46 1.33 -15.66
C GLN A 5 -4.32 2.14 -15.01
N ARG A 6 -3.33 2.53 -15.80
CA ARG A 6 -2.26 3.41 -15.33
C ARG A 6 -2.83 4.79 -14.98
N TRP A 7 -2.31 5.45 -13.95
CA TRP A 7 -2.76 6.76 -13.49
C TRP A 7 -2.66 7.85 -14.57
N GLN A 8 -1.68 7.77 -15.47
CA GLN A 8 -1.52 8.70 -16.60
C GLN A 8 -2.72 8.68 -17.55
N ASN A 9 -3.41 7.52 -17.66
CA ASN A 9 -4.57 7.36 -18.51
C ASN A 9 -5.88 7.66 -17.75
N PHE A 10 -5.87 7.52 -16.43
CA PHE A 10 -7.03 7.80 -15.59
C PHE A 10 -7.26 9.31 -15.40
N TYR A 11 -6.20 10.05 -15.06
CA TYR A 11 -6.29 11.50 -14.93
C TYR A 11 -6.20 12.19 -16.29
N SER A 12 -7.03 13.24 -16.48
CA SER A 12 -7.07 14.03 -17.73
C SER A 12 -6.32 15.35 -17.62
N ASP A 13 -6.13 15.87 -16.39
CA ASP A 13 -5.49 17.16 -16.14
C ASP A 13 -3.95 17.01 -16.16
N GLU A 14 -3.30 17.67 -17.13
CA GLU A 14 -1.84 17.61 -17.29
C GLU A 14 -1.06 18.27 -16.12
N ARG A 15 -1.67 19.26 -15.44
CA ARG A 15 -1.09 19.90 -14.25
C ARG A 15 -1.04 18.90 -13.09
N LEU A 16 -2.15 18.18 -12.88
CA LEU A 16 -2.23 17.13 -11.89
C LEU A 16 -1.23 15.99 -12.19
N LYS A 17 -1.13 15.57 -13.45
CA LYS A 17 -0.14 14.55 -13.86
C LYS A 17 1.29 14.99 -13.56
N GLY A 18 1.61 16.26 -13.82
CA GLY A 18 2.92 16.84 -13.49
C GLY A 18 3.19 16.80 -11.98
N LEU A 19 2.21 17.12 -11.14
CA LEU A 19 2.34 17.07 -9.68
C LEU A 19 2.47 15.63 -9.16
N ILE A 20 1.72 14.68 -9.71
CA ILE A 20 1.86 13.26 -9.37
C ILE A 20 3.28 12.78 -9.72
N ALA A 21 3.80 13.11 -10.89
CA ALA A 21 5.15 12.74 -11.29
C ALA A 21 6.21 13.30 -10.33
N LEU A 22 6.11 14.59 -9.97
CA LEU A 22 7.00 15.22 -8.97
C LEU A 22 6.88 14.56 -7.59
N GLY A 23 5.66 14.22 -7.16
CA GLY A 23 5.44 13.53 -5.89
C GLY A 23 6.07 12.15 -5.85
N LEU A 24 5.93 11.36 -6.92
CA LEU A 24 6.57 10.04 -7.03
C LEU A 24 8.10 10.11 -7.07
N GLU A 25 8.66 11.25 -7.48
CA GLU A 25 10.11 11.46 -7.49
C GLU A 25 10.65 11.97 -6.15
N ASN A 26 9.95 12.90 -5.49
CA ASN A 26 10.49 13.69 -4.38
C ASN A 26 9.88 13.36 -3.01
N ASN A 27 8.73 12.69 -2.94
CA ASN A 27 8.07 12.38 -1.68
C ASN A 27 8.90 11.42 -0.83
N LYS A 28 9.18 11.80 0.42
CA LYS A 28 10.09 11.07 1.30
C LYS A 28 9.50 9.78 1.87
N ASP A 29 8.18 9.71 2.03
CA ASP A 29 7.51 8.47 2.46
C ASP A 29 7.58 7.42 1.34
N PHE A 30 7.40 7.85 0.10
CA PHE A 30 7.52 6.96 -1.06
C PHE A 30 8.99 6.54 -1.30
N GLU A 31 9.96 7.43 -1.11
CA GLU A 31 11.39 7.10 -1.14
C GLU A 31 11.71 6.04 -0.06
N SER A 32 11.22 6.23 1.16
CA SER A 32 11.36 5.25 2.25
C SER A 32 10.77 3.89 1.89
N ALA A 33 9.61 3.86 1.25
CA ALA A 33 8.99 2.61 0.79
C ALA A 33 9.83 1.89 -0.29
N ARG A 34 10.47 2.65 -1.19
CA ARG A 34 11.41 2.09 -2.18
C ARG A 34 12.66 1.51 -1.53
N LEU A 35 13.24 2.23 -0.56
CA LEU A 35 14.40 1.75 0.20
C LEU A 35 14.06 0.52 1.06
N ALA A 36 12.83 0.39 1.53
CA ALA A 36 12.37 -0.81 2.23
C ALA A 36 12.44 -2.06 1.35
N ILE A 37 12.20 -1.95 0.04
CA ILE A 37 12.37 -3.06 -0.91
C ILE A 37 13.84 -3.46 -1.01
N GLU A 38 14.77 -2.49 -1.14
CA GLU A 38 16.20 -2.78 -1.20
C GLU A 38 16.69 -3.46 0.09
N LYS A 39 16.20 -2.99 1.25
CA LYS A 39 16.47 -3.63 2.54
C LYS A 39 15.93 -5.07 2.58
N ALA A 40 14.68 -5.28 2.17
CA ALA A 40 14.07 -6.62 2.15
C ALA A 40 14.79 -7.55 1.17
N ARG A 41 15.26 -7.03 0.03
CA ARG A 41 16.08 -7.76 -0.94
C ARG A 41 17.41 -8.20 -0.31
N ALA A 42 18.10 -7.31 0.38
CA ALA A 42 19.34 -7.63 1.07
C ALA A 42 19.12 -8.68 2.18
N GLN A 43 18.03 -8.58 2.93
CA GLN A 43 17.64 -9.57 3.95
C GLN A 43 17.33 -10.94 3.32
N TYR A 44 16.63 -10.97 2.20
CA TYR A 44 16.42 -12.19 1.44
C TYR A 44 17.76 -12.82 0.99
N GLN A 45 18.66 -12.02 0.44
CA GLN A 45 19.99 -12.48 0.02
C GLN A 45 20.79 -13.06 1.18
N ILE A 46 20.76 -12.42 2.37
CA ILE A 46 21.41 -12.96 3.58
C ILE A 46 20.86 -14.36 3.92
N THR A 47 19.54 -14.54 3.84
CA THR A 47 18.90 -15.83 4.15
C THR A 47 19.19 -16.86 3.06
N ASP A 48 19.19 -16.46 1.80
CA ASP A 48 19.50 -17.33 0.67
C ASP A 48 20.96 -17.85 0.71
N LEU A 49 21.89 -17.03 1.19
CA LEU A 49 23.29 -17.40 1.36
C LEU A 49 23.55 -18.40 2.48
N ASN A 50 22.56 -18.71 3.34
CA ASN A 50 22.70 -19.76 4.36
C ASN A 50 22.88 -21.16 3.77
N ASP A 51 22.55 -21.36 2.49
CA ASP A 51 22.86 -22.60 1.76
C ASP A 51 24.34 -22.73 1.38
N LEU A 52 25.14 -21.70 1.56
CA LEU A 52 26.55 -21.72 1.17
C LEU A 52 27.43 -21.87 2.39
N PRO A 53 28.52 -22.65 2.27
CA PRO A 53 29.48 -22.78 3.33
C PRO A 53 30.18 -21.44 3.60
N ARG A 54 30.26 -21.06 4.85
CA ARG A 54 31.01 -19.88 5.32
C ARG A 54 32.39 -20.27 5.77
N ILE A 55 33.40 -19.59 5.28
CA ILE A 55 34.78 -19.77 5.65
C ILE A 55 35.22 -18.58 6.49
N ASP A 56 35.62 -18.85 7.72
CA ASP A 56 36.10 -17.85 8.68
C ASP A 56 37.59 -18.04 8.96
N GLY A 57 38.29 -16.91 9.08
CA GLY A 57 39.64 -16.87 9.60
C GLY A 57 39.63 -16.44 11.07
N SER A 58 40.32 -17.16 11.94
CA SER A 58 40.44 -16.80 13.34
C SER A 58 41.89 -16.85 13.80
N GLY A 59 42.25 -15.93 14.68
CA GLY A 59 43.53 -15.94 15.35
C GLY A 59 43.33 -15.71 16.85
N GLY A 60 44.08 -16.44 17.68
CA GLY A 60 43.93 -16.33 19.12
C GLY A 60 45.22 -16.58 19.88
N TYR A 61 45.32 -15.97 21.02
CA TYR A 61 46.29 -16.25 22.04
C TYR A 61 45.56 -16.61 23.34
N THR A 62 45.90 -17.74 23.91
CA THR A 62 45.36 -18.18 25.19
C THR A 62 46.50 -18.51 26.13
N ARG A 63 46.42 -18.01 27.35
CA ARG A 63 47.28 -18.38 28.43
C ARG A 63 46.45 -19.00 29.55
N SER A 64 46.70 -20.26 29.86
CA SER A 64 45.92 -21.01 30.84
C SER A 64 46.82 -21.63 31.90
N ALA A 65 46.37 -21.63 33.15
CA ALA A 65 46.99 -22.33 34.29
C ALA A 65 45.98 -23.36 34.79
N GLN A 66 46.43 -24.55 35.12
CA GLN A 66 45.55 -25.61 35.61
C GLN A 66 45.05 -25.37 37.04
N ASN A 67 45.81 -24.63 37.83
CA ASN A 67 45.41 -24.20 39.17
C ASN A 67 46.12 -22.89 39.56
N ARG A 68 45.71 -22.30 40.70
CA ARG A 68 46.22 -21.01 41.18
C ARG A 68 47.75 -21.06 41.59
N THR A 69 48.31 -22.23 41.76
CA THR A 69 49.72 -22.46 42.15
C THR A 69 50.57 -22.89 40.97
N ASP A 70 50.05 -22.97 39.78
CA ASP A 70 50.77 -23.35 38.57
C ASP A 70 51.81 -22.28 38.22
N LYS A 71 53.11 -22.66 38.41
CA LYS A 71 54.24 -21.77 38.15
C LYS A 71 54.56 -21.64 36.63
N ASN A 72 54.02 -22.54 35.80
CA ASN A 72 54.26 -22.58 34.35
C ASN A 72 52.98 -22.64 33.57
N PRO A 73 52.26 -21.52 33.46
CA PRO A 73 51.05 -21.48 32.67
C PRO A 73 51.35 -21.75 31.19
N ASN A 74 50.48 -22.56 30.56
CA ASN A 74 50.60 -22.90 29.15
C ASN A 74 50.15 -21.74 28.28
N SER A 75 50.94 -21.37 27.29
CA SER A 75 50.60 -20.43 26.24
C SER A 75 50.23 -21.20 24.98
N SER A 76 49.19 -20.76 24.27
CA SER A 76 48.80 -21.31 23.00
C SER A 76 48.51 -20.16 22.02
N TYR A 77 49.17 -20.19 20.90
CA TYR A 77 48.95 -19.31 19.76
C TYR A 77 48.28 -20.12 18.66
N ASN A 78 47.23 -19.63 18.07
CA ASN A 78 46.53 -20.31 16.97
C ASN A 78 46.13 -19.35 15.89
N VAL A 79 46.22 -19.79 14.64
CA VAL A 79 45.67 -19.14 13.46
C VAL A 79 44.98 -20.20 12.64
N ASN A 80 43.67 -20.08 12.46
CA ASN A 80 42.85 -21.08 11.80
C ASN A 80 42.04 -20.45 10.64
N LEU A 81 41.91 -21.22 9.58
CA LEU A 81 40.92 -21.01 8.53
C LEU A 81 39.96 -22.19 8.58
N GLY A 82 38.66 -21.93 8.67
CA GLY A 82 37.72 -23.04 8.87
C GLY A 82 36.34 -22.76 8.29
N LEU A 83 35.68 -23.87 7.98
CA LEU A 83 34.26 -23.94 7.69
C LEU A 83 33.52 -24.02 9.04
N ALA A 84 32.78 -22.97 9.36
CA ALA A 84 32.01 -22.91 10.60
C ALA A 84 30.61 -23.51 10.41
N ASN A 85 30.36 -24.63 11.13
CA ASN A 85 29.02 -25.23 11.33
C ASN A 85 28.04 -25.12 10.12
N TYR A 86 28.46 -25.63 8.97
CA TYR A 86 27.59 -25.68 7.79
C TYR A 86 26.46 -26.69 8.01
N GLU A 87 25.23 -26.21 8.21
CA GLU A 87 24.04 -27.05 8.42
C GLU A 87 23.56 -27.64 7.09
N LEU A 88 23.41 -28.95 7.03
CA LEU A 88 22.87 -29.68 5.88
C LEU A 88 21.35 -29.74 6.00
N ASP A 89 20.64 -29.18 5.01
CA ASP A 89 19.18 -29.06 5.03
C ASP A 89 18.47 -30.34 4.55
N PHE A 90 18.47 -31.38 5.37
CA PHE A 90 17.75 -32.62 5.06
C PHE A 90 16.23 -32.51 5.30
N TRP A 91 15.80 -31.60 6.17
CA TRP A 91 14.43 -31.50 6.63
C TRP A 91 13.69 -30.26 6.10
N GLY A 92 14.33 -29.51 5.23
CA GLY A 92 13.73 -28.33 4.59
C GLY A 92 13.65 -27.10 5.51
N LYS A 93 14.37 -27.03 6.62
CA LYS A 93 14.40 -25.88 7.53
C LYS A 93 14.94 -24.64 6.83
N ILE A 94 16.11 -24.75 6.18
CA ILE A 94 16.73 -23.63 5.46
C ILE A 94 15.90 -23.26 4.25
N ALA A 95 15.38 -24.24 3.50
CA ALA A 95 14.47 -23.99 2.38
C ALA A 95 13.21 -23.23 2.82
N SER A 96 12.62 -23.58 3.97
CA SER A 96 11.43 -22.88 4.52
C SER A 96 11.77 -21.47 5.02
N LEU A 97 12.95 -21.25 5.61
CA LEU A 97 13.43 -19.90 5.97
C LEU A 97 13.61 -19.02 4.72
N LYS A 98 14.11 -19.59 3.62
CA LYS A 98 14.25 -18.88 2.34
C LYS A 98 12.88 -18.52 1.76
N ASP A 99 11.92 -19.44 1.79
CA ASP A 99 10.56 -19.15 1.36
C ASP A 99 9.92 -18.06 2.21
N GLN A 100 10.04 -18.13 3.53
CA GLN A 100 9.59 -17.07 4.43
C GLN A 100 10.20 -15.71 4.08
N ALA A 101 11.51 -15.66 3.84
CA ALA A 101 12.19 -14.43 3.47
C ALA A 101 11.75 -13.91 2.09
N LEU A 102 11.48 -14.80 1.13
CA LEU A 102 10.94 -14.46 -0.18
C LEU A 102 9.53 -13.86 -0.06
N GLN A 103 8.66 -14.49 0.73
CA GLN A 103 7.29 -13.98 0.93
C GLN A 103 7.31 -12.60 1.62
N ASN A 104 8.20 -12.39 2.59
CA ASN A 104 8.40 -11.08 3.23
C ASN A 104 8.89 -10.02 2.24
N PHE A 105 9.79 -10.37 1.33
CA PHE A 105 10.22 -9.48 0.25
C PHE A 105 9.06 -9.11 -0.68
N LEU A 106 8.24 -10.08 -1.09
CA LEU A 106 7.06 -9.85 -1.93
C LEU A 106 6.00 -9.01 -1.20
N ALA A 107 5.79 -9.24 0.11
CA ALA A 107 4.92 -8.42 0.94
C ALA A 107 5.39 -6.95 0.99
N THR A 108 6.70 -6.72 1.10
CA THR A 108 7.28 -5.37 1.10
C THR A 108 7.09 -4.68 -0.26
N THR A 109 7.19 -5.43 -1.36
CA THR A 109 6.91 -4.90 -2.70
C THR A 109 5.45 -4.46 -2.84
N ALA A 110 4.51 -5.29 -2.36
CA ALA A 110 3.09 -4.95 -2.35
C ALA A 110 2.80 -3.73 -1.44
N ALA A 111 3.48 -3.61 -0.30
CA ALA A 111 3.38 -2.44 0.57
C ALA A 111 3.83 -1.13 -0.12
N LYS A 112 4.92 -1.17 -0.91
CA LYS A 112 5.36 -0.02 -1.73
C LYS A 112 4.29 0.36 -2.76
N ASP A 113 3.68 -0.61 -3.44
CA ASP A 113 2.62 -0.33 -4.41
C ASP A 113 1.37 0.28 -3.74
N SER A 114 1.02 -0.17 -2.53
CA SER A 114 -0.03 0.44 -1.72
C SER A 114 0.31 1.90 -1.36
N THR A 115 1.56 2.18 -0.99
CA THR A 115 2.04 3.54 -0.71
C THR A 115 1.97 4.42 -1.96
N GLN A 116 2.32 3.88 -3.13
CA GLN A 116 2.22 4.58 -4.42
C GLN A 116 0.78 4.98 -4.75
N ILE A 117 -0.17 4.05 -4.66
CA ILE A 117 -1.60 4.32 -4.89
C ILE A 117 -2.10 5.41 -3.94
N SER A 118 -1.77 5.30 -2.65
CA SER A 118 -2.15 6.27 -1.63
C SER A 118 -1.57 7.65 -1.90
N LEU A 119 -0.30 7.74 -2.30
CA LEU A 119 0.34 9.02 -2.63
C LEU A 119 -0.33 9.67 -3.84
N ILE A 120 -0.58 8.92 -4.92
CA ILE A 120 -1.26 9.41 -6.12
C ILE A 120 -2.66 9.95 -5.76
N SER A 121 -3.44 9.19 -4.98
CA SER A 121 -4.76 9.59 -4.53
C SER A 121 -4.71 10.86 -3.66
N ASN A 122 -3.80 10.92 -2.68
CA ASN A 122 -3.66 12.05 -1.79
C ASN A 122 -3.24 13.33 -2.53
N ILE A 123 -2.36 13.23 -3.52
CA ILE A 123 -2.00 14.37 -4.39
C ILE A 123 -3.22 14.83 -5.19
N ALA A 124 -3.98 13.92 -5.79
CA ALA A 124 -5.16 14.26 -6.57
C ALA A 124 -6.26 14.91 -5.72
N GLN A 125 -6.52 14.39 -4.51
CA GLN A 125 -7.48 14.97 -3.56
C GLN A 125 -6.99 16.35 -3.06
N SER A 126 -5.71 16.49 -2.75
CA SER A 126 -5.14 17.77 -2.30
C SER A 126 -5.15 18.83 -3.41
N TYR A 127 -4.92 18.41 -4.67
CA TYR A 127 -5.07 19.26 -5.85
C TYR A 127 -6.52 19.74 -6.01
N ALA A 128 -7.50 18.85 -5.91
CA ALA A 128 -8.92 19.19 -5.96
C ALA A 128 -9.32 20.15 -4.81
N ASN A 129 -8.82 19.91 -3.60
CA ASN A 129 -9.05 20.79 -2.45
C ASN A 129 -8.46 22.20 -2.64
N LEU A 130 -7.29 22.31 -3.27
CA LEU A 130 -6.70 23.62 -3.61
C LEU A 130 -7.54 24.33 -4.67
N SER A 131 -7.97 23.63 -5.72
CA SER A 131 -8.88 24.17 -6.75
C SER A 131 -10.20 24.65 -6.15
N TYR A 132 -10.81 23.88 -5.25
CA TYR A 132 -11.98 24.23 -4.50
C TYR A 132 -11.77 25.51 -3.64
N SER A 133 -10.65 25.60 -2.91
CA SER A 133 -10.35 26.78 -2.10
C SER A 133 -10.20 28.06 -2.96
N LEU A 134 -9.62 27.91 -4.16
CA LEU A 134 -9.53 29.01 -5.13
C LEU A 134 -10.92 29.38 -5.69
N ALA A 135 -11.80 28.42 -5.92
CA ALA A 135 -13.17 28.66 -6.35
C ALA A 135 -13.99 29.34 -5.25
N GLN A 136 -13.80 28.97 -3.98
CA GLN A 136 -14.41 29.64 -2.83
C GLN A 136 -13.95 31.10 -2.70
N LEU A 137 -12.66 31.37 -2.92
CA LEU A 137 -12.17 32.75 -2.93
C LEU A 137 -12.87 33.59 -4.00
N LYS A 138 -12.94 33.05 -5.23
CA LYS A 138 -13.63 33.74 -6.33
C LYS A 138 -15.11 34.02 -6.02
N LEU A 139 -15.81 33.06 -5.42
CA LEU A 139 -17.20 33.24 -4.99
C LEU A 139 -17.31 34.30 -3.88
N ALA A 140 -16.41 34.30 -2.90
CA ALA A 140 -16.40 35.27 -1.81
C ALA A 140 -16.11 36.70 -2.33
N GLU A 141 -15.17 36.87 -3.26
CA GLU A 141 -14.85 38.15 -3.90
C GLU A 141 -16.05 38.70 -4.70
N ALA A 142 -16.71 37.86 -5.51
CA ALA A 142 -17.92 38.24 -6.20
C ALA A 142 -19.07 38.63 -5.23
N THR A 143 -19.09 37.96 -4.06
CA THR A 143 -20.05 38.29 -3.00
C THR A 143 -19.73 39.66 -2.37
N VAL A 144 -18.48 39.98 -2.13
CA VAL A 144 -18.08 41.31 -1.63
C VAL A 144 -18.54 42.39 -2.59
N GLU A 145 -18.26 42.26 -3.89
CA GLU A 145 -18.70 43.23 -4.90
C GLU A 145 -20.24 43.43 -4.89
N SER A 146 -20.99 42.34 -4.77
CA SER A 146 -22.45 42.41 -4.67
C SER A 146 -22.93 43.13 -3.40
N ARG A 147 -22.26 42.89 -2.24
CA ARG A 147 -22.60 43.55 -0.96
C ARG A 147 -22.21 45.02 -0.94
N GLU A 148 -21.11 45.41 -1.58
CA GLU A 148 -20.74 46.82 -1.75
C GLU A 148 -21.78 47.58 -2.52
N LYS A 149 -22.30 47.02 -3.61
CA LYS A 149 -23.41 47.62 -4.37
C LYS A 149 -24.67 47.74 -3.53
N SER A 150 -25.02 46.73 -2.72
CA SER A 150 -26.19 46.76 -1.85
C SER A 150 -26.05 47.83 -0.74
N LEU A 151 -24.86 47.94 -0.12
CA LEU A 151 -24.56 48.96 0.87
C LEU A 151 -24.67 50.35 0.27
N PHE A 152 -24.08 50.61 -0.90
CA PHE A 152 -24.16 51.87 -1.59
C PHE A 152 -25.61 52.32 -1.81
N ILE A 153 -26.49 51.41 -2.27
CA ILE A 153 -27.90 51.67 -2.47
C ILE A 153 -28.58 52.01 -1.13
N ALA A 154 -28.36 51.22 -0.08
CA ALA A 154 -28.96 51.45 1.24
C ALA A 154 -28.52 52.79 1.86
N ASP A 155 -27.23 53.15 1.71
CA ASP A 155 -26.70 54.45 2.18
C ASP A 155 -27.31 55.61 1.42
N LYS A 156 -27.41 55.55 0.10
CA LYS A 156 -28.05 56.63 -0.71
C LYS A 156 -29.52 56.82 -0.40
N ARG A 157 -30.25 55.74 -0.11
CA ARG A 157 -31.67 55.85 0.30
C ARG A 157 -31.82 56.46 1.70
N PHE A 158 -30.89 56.15 2.64
CA PHE A 158 -30.82 56.78 3.95
C PHE A 158 -30.46 58.28 3.84
N GLU A 159 -29.43 58.63 3.05
CA GLU A 159 -29.03 60.03 2.80
C GLU A 159 -30.18 60.87 2.18
N ALA A 160 -30.95 60.24 1.31
CA ALA A 160 -32.13 60.88 0.66
C ALA A 160 -33.36 60.93 1.58
N GLY A 161 -33.27 60.41 2.85
CA GLY A 161 -34.40 60.38 3.79
C GLY A 161 -35.52 59.40 3.40
N ILE A 162 -35.27 58.47 2.48
CA ILE A 162 -36.27 57.49 2.00
C ILE A 162 -36.42 56.37 3.01
N ASP A 163 -35.28 55.83 3.53
CA ASP A 163 -35.22 54.73 4.47
C ASP A 163 -34.61 55.14 5.82
N PRO A 164 -34.95 54.45 6.93
CA PRO A 164 -34.23 54.60 8.21
C PRO A 164 -32.80 54.05 8.10
N LYS A 165 -31.99 54.31 9.13
CA LYS A 165 -30.58 53.87 9.14
C LYS A 165 -30.38 52.35 9.25
N LEU A 166 -31.37 51.59 9.69
CA LEU A 166 -31.28 50.16 9.93
C LEU A 166 -30.87 49.37 8.68
N PRO A 167 -31.42 49.51 7.49
CA PRO A 167 -30.97 48.86 6.24
C PRO A 167 -29.49 49.12 5.93
N SER A 168 -28.99 50.33 6.10
CA SER A 168 -27.58 50.70 5.91
C SER A 168 -26.66 49.88 6.85
N LEU A 169 -27.02 49.81 8.13
CA LEU A 169 -26.25 49.03 9.12
C LEU A 169 -26.29 47.51 8.81
N GLN A 170 -27.44 47.01 8.39
CA GLN A 170 -27.56 45.60 8.00
C GLN A 170 -26.74 45.29 6.74
N ALA A 171 -26.74 46.16 5.74
CA ALA A 171 -25.92 46.03 4.55
C ALA A 171 -24.43 46.11 4.86
N SER A 172 -24.01 47.02 5.73
CA SER A 172 -22.63 47.12 6.21
C SER A 172 -22.17 45.84 6.92
N ALA A 173 -22.99 45.31 7.84
CA ALA A 173 -22.68 44.05 8.52
C ALA A 173 -22.60 42.85 7.51
N SER A 174 -23.46 42.84 6.47
CA SER A 174 -23.39 41.83 5.43
C SER A 174 -22.11 41.94 4.60
N LEU A 175 -21.65 43.14 4.28
CA LEU A 175 -20.37 43.37 3.60
C LEU A 175 -19.19 42.90 4.45
N GLU A 176 -19.14 43.24 5.73
CA GLU A 176 -18.05 42.79 6.60
C GLU A 176 -18.01 41.24 6.74
N ASN A 177 -19.16 40.56 6.78
CA ASN A 177 -19.22 39.10 6.73
C ASN A 177 -18.65 38.54 5.42
N ALA A 178 -18.92 39.18 4.28
CA ALA A 178 -18.37 38.78 2.98
C ALA A 178 -16.83 38.97 2.94
N LYS A 179 -16.31 40.09 3.49
CA LYS A 179 -14.86 40.30 3.62
C LYS A 179 -14.18 39.26 4.53
N LEU A 180 -14.84 38.87 5.62
CA LEU A 180 -14.36 37.77 6.46
C LEU A 180 -14.31 36.44 5.69
N ALA A 181 -15.27 36.17 4.82
CA ALA A 181 -15.25 34.99 3.98
C ALA A 181 -14.03 34.97 3.02
N VAL A 182 -13.68 36.14 2.43
CA VAL A 182 -12.46 36.28 1.60
C VAL A 182 -11.20 35.94 2.40
N LEU A 183 -11.05 36.53 3.61
CA LEU A 183 -9.88 36.28 4.46
C LEU A 183 -9.76 34.79 4.87
N ARG A 184 -10.90 34.14 5.16
CA ARG A 184 -10.95 32.70 5.46
C ARG A 184 -10.54 31.87 4.25
N ALA A 185 -11.04 32.22 3.06
CA ALA A 185 -10.68 31.53 1.82
C ALA A 185 -9.18 31.68 1.51
N GLN A 186 -8.60 32.87 1.70
CA GLN A 186 -7.16 33.09 1.54
C GLN A 186 -6.34 32.21 2.50
N SER A 187 -6.73 32.14 3.77
CA SER A 187 -6.09 31.23 4.73
C SER A 187 -6.19 29.77 4.33
N SER A 188 -7.36 29.35 3.82
CA SER A 188 -7.58 27.98 3.33
C SER A 188 -6.69 27.64 2.13
N ILE A 189 -6.53 28.57 1.19
CA ILE A 189 -5.61 28.40 0.04
C ILE A 189 -4.18 28.18 0.50
N LEU A 190 -3.69 28.97 1.46
CA LEU A 190 -2.33 28.81 1.97
C LEU A 190 -2.13 27.43 2.60
N LYS A 191 -3.09 26.97 3.41
CA LYS A 191 -3.06 25.64 4.04
C LYS A 191 -3.13 24.51 2.99
N ALA A 192 -4.03 24.62 2.02
CA ALA A 192 -4.18 23.64 0.94
C ALA A 192 -2.90 23.54 0.08
N ARG A 193 -2.28 24.71 -0.19
CA ARG A 193 -1.00 24.77 -0.89
C ARG A 193 0.13 24.09 -0.11
N ASN A 194 0.23 24.37 1.19
CA ASN A 194 1.22 23.73 2.05
C ASN A 194 1.04 22.21 2.11
N ALA A 195 -0.19 21.73 2.20
CA ALA A 195 -0.50 20.31 2.19
C ALA A 195 -0.08 19.65 0.86
N LEU A 196 -0.38 20.28 -0.25
CA LEU A 196 0.02 19.78 -1.57
C LEU A 196 1.54 19.81 -1.76
N GLN A 197 2.23 20.87 -1.29
CA GLN A 197 3.69 20.96 -1.30
C GLN A 197 4.35 19.84 -0.49
N PHE A 198 3.79 19.52 0.66
CA PHE A 198 4.28 18.42 1.48
C PHE A 198 4.18 17.07 0.75
N LEU A 199 3.03 16.79 0.11
CA LEU A 199 2.82 15.56 -0.65
C LEU A 199 3.73 15.46 -1.89
N VAL A 200 3.93 16.58 -2.58
CA VAL A 200 4.82 16.66 -3.76
C VAL A 200 6.30 16.60 -3.38
N GLY A 201 6.63 16.89 -2.12
CA GLY A 201 8.01 16.87 -1.61
C GLY A 201 8.82 18.13 -1.92
N GLY A 202 8.15 19.25 -2.28
CA GLY A 202 8.84 20.50 -2.60
C GLY A 202 7.90 21.61 -3.09
N PRO A 203 8.45 22.77 -3.50
CA PRO A 203 7.65 23.88 -3.99
C PRO A 203 6.91 23.51 -5.28
N ILE A 204 5.64 23.95 -5.38
CA ILE A 204 4.82 23.72 -6.56
C ILE A 204 5.20 24.73 -7.66
N PRO A 205 5.58 24.27 -8.86
CA PRO A 205 5.75 25.15 -10.02
C PRO A 205 4.47 25.93 -10.33
N THR A 206 4.58 27.20 -10.66
CA THR A 206 3.42 28.09 -10.90
C THR A 206 2.51 27.61 -12.03
N ASN A 207 3.06 26.96 -13.04
CA ASN A 207 2.33 26.39 -14.17
C ASN A 207 1.51 25.14 -13.81
N LEU A 208 1.76 24.53 -12.64
CA LEU A 208 1.04 23.35 -12.15
C LEU A 208 -0.03 23.70 -11.09
N ILE A 209 -0.19 24.97 -10.73
CA ILE A 209 -1.26 25.40 -9.82
C ILE A 209 -2.62 25.20 -10.51
N PRO A 210 -3.64 24.63 -9.81
CA PRO A 210 -4.96 24.43 -10.36
C PRO A 210 -5.67 25.75 -10.70
N THR A 211 -6.61 25.69 -11.60
CA THR A 211 -7.51 26.82 -11.87
C THR A 211 -8.58 26.94 -10.78
N PRO A 212 -9.15 28.14 -10.54
CA PRO A 212 -10.23 28.35 -9.57
C PRO A 212 -11.57 27.87 -10.14
N ALA A 213 -11.63 26.61 -10.54
CA ALA A 213 -12.83 25.94 -11.01
C ALA A 213 -12.71 24.48 -10.63
N VAL A 214 -13.67 23.97 -9.88
CA VAL A 214 -13.76 22.54 -9.56
C VAL A 214 -14.14 21.82 -10.85
N SER A 215 -13.16 21.54 -11.69
CA SER A 215 -13.32 20.90 -13.00
C SER A 215 -13.01 19.41 -12.92
N ASN A 216 -13.58 18.64 -13.84
CA ASN A 216 -13.30 17.21 -13.91
C ASN A 216 -11.82 16.95 -14.23
N ILE A 217 -11.13 16.28 -13.30
CA ILE A 217 -9.70 15.94 -13.41
C ILE A 217 -9.46 14.51 -13.91
N THR A 218 -10.54 13.77 -14.17
CA THR A 218 -10.50 12.37 -14.60
C THR A 218 -11.16 12.22 -15.97
N ASN A 219 -10.70 11.23 -16.73
CA ASN A 219 -11.42 10.84 -17.94
C ASN A 219 -12.79 10.28 -17.55
N GLN A 220 -13.88 10.89 -18.09
CA GLN A 220 -15.24 10.44 -17.82
C GLN A 220 -15.47 9.06 -18.47
N GLN A 221 -15.18 8.01 -17.72
CA GLN A 221 -15.63 6.66 -18.06
C GLN A 221 -16.70 6.23 -17.06
N ILE A 222 -17.73 5.57 -17.57
CA ILE A 222 -18.71 4.89 -16.72
C ILE A 222 -17.94 3.78 -16.00
N PHE A 223 -17.79 3.94 -14.69
CA PHE A 223 -17.06 3.01 -13.87
C PHE A 223 -17.90 1.76 -13.63
N ASN A 224 -17.68 0.72 -14.41
CA ASN A 224 -18.07 -0.61 -13.99
C ASN A 224 -17.09 -1.02 -12.87
N ALA A 225 -17.60 -1.22 -11.68
CA ALA A 225 -16.81 -1.58 -10.49
C ALA A 225 -16.04 -2.91 -10.64
N GLY A 226 -16.24 -3.64 -11.73
CA GLY A 226 -15.65 -4.93 -12.00
C GLY A 226 -16.28 -6.06 -11.16
N LEU A 227 -15.80 -7.28 -11.36
CA LEU A 227 -16.21 -8.41 -10.54
C LEU A 227 -15.50 -8.36 -9.17
N PRO A 228 -16.14 -8.81 -8.08
CA PRO A 228 -15.52 -8.88 -6.75
C PRO A 228 -14.16 -9.61 -6.73
N SER A 229 -13.99 -10.63 -7.57
CA SER A 229 -12.73 -11.37 -7.71
C SER A 229 -11.58 -10.55 -8.29
N GLU A 230 -11.86 -9.51 -9.08
CA GLU A 230 -10.82 -8.61 -9.61
C GLU A 230 -10.24 -7.72 -8.54
N LEU A 231 -11.04 -7.30 -7.53
CA LEU A 231 -10.58 -6.51 -6.39
C LEU A 231 -9.45 -7.22 -5.62
N LEU A 232 -9.62 -8.51 -5.36
CA LEU A 232 -8.63 -9.30 -4.64
C LEU A 232 -7.31 -9.43 -5.41
N ARG A 233 -7.37 -9.32 -6.73
CA ARG A 233 -6.22 -9.52 -7.61
C ARG A 233 -5.37 -8.26 -7.80
N TYR A 234 -6.00 -7.07 -7.72
CA TYR A 234 -5.36 -5.80 -8.07
C TYR A 234 -5.06 -4.92 -6.86
N ARG A 235 -5.56 -5.26 -5.67
CA ARG A 235 -5.28 -4.49 -4.46
C ARG A 235 -3.98 -4.94 -3.79
N PRO A 236 -2.97 -4.04 -3.72
CA PRO A 236 -1.68 -4.39 -3.13
C PRO A 236 -1.75 -4.69 -1.62
N ASP A 237 -2.67 -4.08 -0.87
CA ASP A 237 -2.87 -4.35 0.56
C ASP A 237 -3.38 -5.77 0.81
N VAL A 238 -4.26 -6.28 -0.04
CA VAL A 238 -4.72 -7.68 0.00
C VAL A 238 -3.58 -8.63 -0.39
N LEU A 239 -2.81 -8.30 -1.43
CA LEU A 239 -1.64 -9.08 -1.83
C LEU A 239 -0.56 -9.09 -0.74
N GLN A 240 -0.32 -7.98 -0.06
CA GLN A 240 0.59 -7.92 1.08
C GLN A 240 0.16 -8.87 2.19
N ALA A 241 -1.13 -8.86 2.55
CA ALA A 241 -1.67 -9.74 3.58
C ALA A 241 -1.57 -11.22 3.16
N GLU A 242 -1.78 -11.54 1.88
CA GLU A 242 -1.59 -12.89 1.34
C GLU A 242 -0.13 -13.36 1.46
N TYR A 243 0.83 -12.51 1.10
CA TYR A 243 2.25 -12.85 1.23
C TYR A 243 2.66 -13.02 2.70
N ASN A 244 2.14 -12.20 3.61
CA ASN A 244 2.36 -12.36 5.05
C ASN A 244 1.80 -13.71 5.55
N LEU A 245 0.63 -14.13 5.07
CA LEU A 245 0.05 -15.43 5.40
C LEU A 245 0.93 -16.60 4.88
N LYS A 246 1.47 -16.48 3.67
CA LYS A 246 2.40 -17.47 3.11
C LYS A 246 3.70 -17.52 3.93
N ALA A 247 4.23 -16.38 4.34
CA ALA A 247 5.42 -16.31 5.20
C ALA A 247 5.17 -17.00 6.56
N ALA A 248 4.02 -16.79 7.18
CA ALA A 248 3.63 -17.46 8.42
C ALA A 248 3.45 -18.98 8.22
N GLY A 249 2.95 -19.42 7.05
CA GLY A 249 2.91 -20.83 6.68
C GLY A 249 4.29 -21.46 6.59
N ALA A 250 5.24 -20.79 5.96
CA ALA A 250 6.64 -21.24 5.88
C ALA A 250 7.28 -21.33 7.28
N ASN A 251 6.94 -20.42 8.22
CA ASN A 251 7.41 -20.45 9.60
C ASN A 251 6.97 -21.71 10.35
N ILE A 252 5.77 -22.23 10.10
CA ILE A 252 5.30 -23.51 10.67
C ILE A 252 6.25 -24.65 10.27
N GLU A 253 6.67 -24.69 9.00
CA GLU A 253 7.58 -25.72 8.51
C GLU A 253 8.98 -25.59 9.13
N VAL A 254 9.45 -24.37 9.40
CA VAL A 254 10.68 -24.12 10.16
C VAL A 254 10.57 -24.67 11.59
N ALA A 255 9.44 -24.39 12.26
CA ALA A 255 9.20 -24.89 13.62
C ALA A 255 9.10 -26.43 13.64
N ARG A 256 8.43 -27.03 12.65
CA ARG A 256 8.33 -28.49 12.47
C ARG A 256 9.69 -29.13 12.20
N ALA A 257 10.50 -28.51 11.36
CA ALA A 257 11.85 -29.01 11.07
C ALA A 257 12.75 -29.06 12.30
N SER A 258 12.48 -28.23 13.32
CA SER A 258 13.24 -28.18 14.56
C SER A 258 13.07 -29.43 15.47
N TYR A 259 12.09 -30.28 15.21
CA TYR A 259 11.94 -31.58 15.88
C TYR A 259 12.95 -32.65 15.39
N PHE A 260 13.48 -32.45 14.20
CA PHE A 260 14.37 -33.42 13.56
C PHE A 260 15.84 -33.16 13.91
N PRO A 261 16.71 -34.17 13.75
CA PRO A 261 18.14 -34.00 13.98
C PRO A 261 18.74 -32.91 13.10
N SER A 262 19.50 -31.99 13.64
CA SER A 262 20.37 -31.10 12.87
C SER A 262 21.71 -31.77 12.57
N ILE A 263 22.12 -31.72 11.31
CA ILE A 263 23.38 -32.27 10.85
C ILE A 263 24.24 -31.11 10.37
N SER A 264 25.38 -30.90 11.00
CA SER A 264 26.31 -29.83 10.63
C SER A 264 27.70 -30.37 10.36
N LEU A 265 28.40 -29.68 9.47
CA LEU A 265 29.75 -29.97 9.06
C LEU A 265 30.66 -28.82 9.50
N ALA A 266 31.71 -29.17 10.26
CA ALA A 266 32.79 -28.25 10.58
C ALA A 266 34.12 -28.79 10.06
N SER A 267 34.95 -27.94 9.51
CA SER A 267 36.32 -28.29 9.15
C SER A 267 37.22 -27.09 9.36
N SER A 268 38.47 -27.37 9.76
CA SER A 268 39.44 -26.31 9.89
C SER A 268 40.84 -26.79 9.48
N VAL A 269 41.63 -25.84 9.01
CA VAL A 269 43.07 -26.00 8.82
C VAL A 269 43.73 -24.78 9.46
N GLY A 270 44.80 -25.02 10.22
CA GLY A 270 45.44 -23.92 10.92
C GLY A 270 46.80 -24.24 11.45
N LEU A 271 47.35 -23.24 12.11
CA LEU A 271 48.65 -23.30 12.79
C LEU A 271 48.37 -23.18 14.29
N SER A 272 49.03 -24.02 15.09
CA SER A 272 48.97 -23.96 16.55
C SER A 272 50.33 -24.21 17.16
N SER A 273 50.74 -23.40 18.14
CA SER A 273 52.02 -23.54 18.82
C SER A 273 51.97 -22.96 20.23
N GLY A 274 52.81 -23.52 21.14
CA GLY A 274 53.00 -22.99 22.49
C GLY A 274 53.85 -21.71 22.54
N SER A 275 54.49 -21.33 21.44
CA SER A 275 55.27 -20.09 21.33
C SER A 275 55.07 -19.44 19.97
N LEU A 276 55.14 -18.13 19.93
CA LEU A 276 54.95 -17.37 18.69
C LEU A 276 56.01 -17.68 17.62
N ASP A 277 57.26 -17.89 18.07
CA ASP A 277 58.40 -18.20 17.19
C ASP A 277 58.25 -19.52 16.44
N ASN A 278 57.49 -20.45 16.98
CA ASN A 278 57.26 -21.76 16.40
C ASN A 278 55.94 -21.87 15.63
N LEU A 279 55.10 -20.83 15.65
CA LEU A 279 53.79 -20.87 15.04
C LEU A 279 53.84 -21.09 13.51
N PHE A 280 54.88 -20.55 12.86
CA PHE A 280 55.04 -20.65 11.41
C PHE A 280 56.08 -21.69 10.96
N LYS A 281 56.49 -22.58 11.86
CA LYS A 281 57.43 -23.66 11.51
C LYS A 281 56.70 -24.91 11.05
N SER A 282 57.41 -25.77 10.30
CA SER A 282 56.90 -27.07 9.93
C SER A 282 56.58 -27.90 11.17
N GLY A 283 55.35 -28.40 11.31
CA GLY A 283 54.88 -29.14 12.50
C GLY A 283 53.83 -28.41 13.32
N SER A 284 53.59 -27.12 13.08
CA SER A 284 52.50 -26.37 13.69
C SER A 284 51.16 -26.51 12.93
N VAL A 285 51.18 -27.08 11.72
CA VAL A 285 50.00 -27.26 10.87
C VAL A 285 49.13 -28.40 11.39
N GLY A 286 47.87 -28.09 11.65
CA GLY A 286 46.84 -29.06 12.00
C GLY A 286 45.61 -28.90 11.10
N TRP A 287 44.85 -29.94 10.96
CA TRP A 287 43.55 -29.90 10.33
C TRP A 287 42.54 -30.71 11.12
N SER A 288 41.27 -30.32 11.02
CA SER A 288 40.13 -31.07 11.56
C SER A 288 39.00 -31.14 10.57
N PHE A 289 38.29 -32.25 10.55
CA PHE A 289 37.06 -32.44 9.80
C PHE A 289 36.11 -33.23 10.71
N GLY A 290 34.93 -32.68 10.99
CA GLY A 290 33.99 -33.27 11.92
C GLY A 290 32.55 -33.00 11.53
N PRO A 291 31.82 -34.01 10.99
CA PRO A 291 30.38 -33.96 10.98
C PRO A 291 29.83 -34.11 12.39
N SER A 292 28.79 -33.34 12.73
CA SER A 292 28.10 -33.44 14.02
C SER A 292 26.61 -33.60 13.81
N ILE A 293 25.97 -34.42 14.63
CA ILE A 293 24.52 -34.64 14.64
C ILE A 293 24.02 -34.24 16.03
N SER A 294 23.04 -33.35 16.07
CA SER A 294 22.38 -32.95 17.32
C SER A 294 20.89 -33.29 17.25
N VAL A 295 20.40 -34.03 18.23
CA VAL A 295 18.99 -34.45 18.32
C VAL A 295 18.44 -33.98 19.65
N PRO A 296 17.35 -33.21 19.67
CA PRO A 296 16.66 -32.87 20.91
C PRO A 296 15.93 -34.12 21.47
N ILE A 297 16.35 -34.63 22.59
CA ILE A 297 15.72 -35.81 23.23
C ILE A 297 14.72 -35.35 24.29
N PHE A 298 15.06 -34.34 25.06
CA PHE A 298 14.20 -33.77 26.09
C PHE A 298 14.44 -32.25 26.19
N ASP A 299 13.39 -31.47 26.01
CA ASP A 299 13.46 -30.00 26.03
C ASP A 299 12.35 -29.35 26.90
N ALA A 300 11.72 -30.15 27.74
CA ALA A 300 10.63 -29.75 28.64
C ALA A 300 9.41 -29.15 27.90
N GLY A 301 9.15 -29.54 26.63
CA GLY A 301 8.01 -29.10 25.84
C GLY A 301 8.23 -27.75 25.10
N ARG A 302 9.47 -27.26 25.03
CA ARG A 302 9.75 -25.99 24.33
C ARG A 302 9.52 -26.07 22.84
N LEU A 303 9.82 -27.19 22.18
CA LEU A 303 9.58 -27.40 20.75
C LEU A 303 8.08 -27.40 20.46
N ASP A 304 7.27 -28.09 21.29
CA ASP A 304 5.81 -28.10 21.15
C ASP A 304 5.24 -26.68 21.29
N ALA A 305 5.68 -25.94 22.31
CA ALA A 305 5.24 -24.56 22.52
C ALA A 305 5.64 -23.65 21.34
N ASN A 306 6.85 -23.78 20.77
CA ASN A 306 7.29 -23.03 19.61
C ASN A 306 6.46 -23.36 18.36
N TYR A 307 6.13 -24.63 18.17
CA TYR A 307 5.27 -25.07 17.07
C TYR A 307 3.85 -24.55 17.21
N ASP A 308 3.31 -24.56 18.43
CA ASP A 308 1.99 -23.98 18.70
C ASP A 308 1.97 -22.46 18.50
N VAL A 309 3.03 -21.75 18.91
CA VAL A 309 3.18 -20.32 18.60
C VAL A 309 3.13 -20.08 17.09
N ALA A 310 3.88 -20.84 16.30
CA ALA A 310 3.89 -20.67 14.83
C ALA A 310 2.51 -20.93 14.20
N LYS A 311 1.75 -21.91 14.72
CA LYS A 311 0.36 -22.15 14.29
C LYS A 311 -0.55 -20.99 14.62
N ILE A 312 -0.50 -20.49 15.86
CA ILE A 312 -1.33 -19.37 16.32
C ILE A 312 -0.99 -18.11 15.54
N GLU A 313 0.28 -17.84 15.28
CA GLU A 313 0.72 -16.72 14.43
C GLU A 313 0.15 -16.82 13.00
N ARG A 314 0.10 -18.03 12.42
CA ARG A 314 -0.54 -18.23 11.12
C ARG A 314 -2.05 -17.96 11.19
N GLU A 315 -2.74 -18.41 12.22
CA GLU A 315 -4.18 -18.15 12.41
C GLU A 315 -4.46 -16.65 12.59
N GLN A 316 -3.62 -15.93 13.36
CA GLN A 316 -3.70 -14.48 13.48
C GLN A 316 -3.49 -13.78 12.13
N THR A 317 -2.53 -14.25 11.34
CA THR A 317 -2.24 -13.70 10.01
C THR A 317 -3.37 -14.01 9.03
N LEU A 318 -4.01 -15.19 9.13
CA LEU A 318 -5.20 -15.54 8.36
C LEU A 318 -6.37 -14.59 8.70
N ALA A 319 -6.65 -14.36 9.96
CA ALA A 319 -7.66 -13.39 10.38
C ALA A 319 -7.34 -11.95 9.86
N GLY A 320 -6.06 -11.58 9.82
CA GLY A 320 -5.59 -10.34 9.21
C GLY A 320 -5.86 -10.28 7.70
N TYR A 321 -5.62 -11.36 6.99
CA TYR A 321 -5.90 -11.47 5.56
C TYR A 321 -7.41 -11.39 5.27
N GLU A 322 -8.24 -12.11 6.00
CA GLU A 322 -9.71 -12.04 5.89
C GLU A 322 -10.23 -10.62 6.18
N LYS A 323 -9.68 -9.96 7.21
CA LYS A 323 -9.99 -8.57 7.51
C LYS A 323 -9.62 -7.62 6.36
N SER A 324 -8.48 -7.82 5.69
CA SER A 324 -8.07 -6.99 4.55
C SER A 324 -9.06 -7.12 3.39
N ILE A 325 -9.56 -8.32 3.12
CA ILE A 325 -10.60 -8.58 2.13
C ILE A 325 -11.90 -7.86 2.50
N GLN A 326 -12.38 -8.04 3.75
CA GLN A 326 -13.60 -7.36 4.23
C GLN A 326 -13.47 -5.84 4.14
N THR A 327 -12.30 -5.30 4.47
CA THR A 327 -12.01 -3.87 4.35
C THR A 327 -12.08 -3.41 2.90
N ALA A 328 -11.50 -4.17 1.97
CA ALA A 328 -11.54 -3.87 0.55
C ALA A 328 -12.99 -3.78 0.02
N PHE A 329 -13.84 -4.75 0.36
CA PHE A 329 -15.25 -4.74 -0.04
C PHE A 329 -16.02 -3.59 0.59
N ARG A 330 -15.80 -3.31 1.89
CA ARG A 330 -16.45 -2.19 2.56
C ARG A 330 -16.08 -0.87 1.91
N GLU A 331 -14.81 -0.60 1.64
CA GLU A 331 -14.34 0.65 1.05
C GLU A 331 -14.95 0.88 -0.34
N VAL A 332 -15.03 -0.15 -1.19
CA VAL A 332 -15.69 -0.04 -2.48
C VAL A 332 -17.19 0.24 -2.30
N SER A 333 -17.85 -0.46 -1.39
CA SER A 333 -19.28 -0.26 -1.13
C SER A 333 -19.59 1.13 -0.61
N ASP A 334 -18.74 1.68 0.28
CA ASP A 334 -18.89 3.03 0.84
C ASP A 334 -18.77 4.10 -0.25
N VAL A 335 -17.79 3.97 -1.15
CA VAL A 335 -17.61 4.90 -2.26
C VAL A 335 -18.79 4.80 -3.25
N LEU A 336 -19.25 3.60 -3.58
CA LEU A 336 -20.40 3.41 -4.46
C LEU A 336 -21.68 3.98 -3.85
N ALA A 337 -21.91 3.79 -2.54
CA ALA A 337 -23.05 4.38 -1.83
C ALA A 337 -23.02 5.92 -1.87
N THR A 338 -21.84 6.53 -1.66
CA THR A 338 -21.66 7.98 -1.80
C THR A 338 -22.02 8.45 -3.21
N ARG A 339 -21.56 7.76 -4.23
CA ARG A 339 -21.79 8.11 -5.63
C ARG A 339 -23.23 7.91 -6.09
N ALA A 340 -23.95 6.95 -5.51
CA ALA A 340 -25.33 6.60 -5.90
C ALA A 340 -26.30 7.79 -5.83
N THR A 341 -26.15 8.69 -4.86
CA THR A 341 -27.05 9.84 -4.65
C THR A 341 -26.44 11.19 -5.05
N LEU A 342 -25.13 11.23 -5.31
CA LEU A 342 -24.39 12.50 -5.48
C LEU A 342 -24.85 13.28 -6.71
N GLY A 343 -25.21 12.60 -7.80
CA GLY A 343 -25.77 13.21 -9.00
C GLY A 343 -27.10 13.91 -8.73
N ASP A 344 -28.00 13.25 -8.01
CA ASP A 344 -29.30 13.79 -7.65
C ASP A 344 -29.19 14.96 -6.66
N GLN A 345 -28.27 14.85 -5.68
CA GLN A 345 -27.97 15.94 -4.75
C GLN A 345 -27.48 17.19 -5.50
N LEU A 346 -26.54 17.02 -6.44
CA LEU A 346 -26.02 18.11 -7.24
C LEU A 346 -27.10 18.76 -8.11
N ALA A 347 -27.93 17.94 -8.77
CA ALA A 347 -29.06 18.43 -9.55
C ALA A 347 -30.09 19.20 -8.69
N ALA A 348 -30.35 18.72 -7.47
CA ALA A 348 -31.24 19.43 -6.53
C ALA A 348 -30.63 20.77 -6.08
N GLN A 349 -29.32 20.79 -5.83
CA GLN A 349 -28.62 22.01 -5.43
C GLN A 349 -28.59 23.07 -6.52
N TYR A 350 -28.45 22.69 -7.79
CA TYR A 350 -28.59 23.63 -8.91
C TYR A 350 -30.02 24.21 -9.03
N ARG A 351 -31.05 23.37 -8.85
CA ARG A 351 -32.44 23.88 -8.81
C ARG A 351 -32.67 24.85 -7.65
N LEU A 352 -32.07 24.58 -6.49
CA LEU A 352 -32.11 25.53 -5.36
C LEU A 352 -31.42 26.84 -5.70
N GLN A 353 -30.27 26.81 -6.38
CA GLN A 353 -29.56 28.01 -6.81
C GLN A 353 -30.44 28.85 -7.72
N ASP A 354 -31.07 28.25 -8.76
CA ASP A 354 -31.95 28.94 -9.68
C ASP A 354 -33.12 29.63 -8.95
N ASN A 355 -33.72 28.91 -7.98
CA ASN A 355 -34.82 29.45 -7.19
C ASN A 355 -34.38 30.63 -6.30
N PHE A 356 -33.23 30.50 -5.61
CA PHE A 356 -32.74 31.58 -4.76
C PHE A 356 -32.18 32.75 -5.54
N GLU A 357 -31.66 32.56 -6.73
CA GLU A 357 -31.25 33.64 -7.63
C GLU A 357 -32.46 34.45 -8.08
N GLN A 358 -33.53 33.80 -8.49
CA GLN A 358 -34.80 34.48 -8.82
C GLN A 358 -35.38 35.19 -7.59
N THR A 359 -35.38 34.54 -6.42
CA THR A 359 -35.86 35.16 -5.18
C THR A 359 -35.06 36.43 -4.83
N TYR A 360 -33.73 36.36 -4.97
CA TYR A 360 -32.89 37.54 -4.78
C TYR A 360 -33.19 38.66 -5.74
N GLN A 361 -33.33 38.37 -7.03
CA GLN A 361 -33.66 39.36 -8.06
C GLN A 361 -35.01 40.05 -7.78
N ILE A 362 -36.03 39.29 -7.39
CA ILE A 362 -37.35 39.84 -7.03
C ILE A 362 -37.27 40.67 -5.75
N ALA A 363 -36.60 40.18 -4.69
CA ALA A 363 -36.48 40.91 -3.43
C ALA A 363 -35.72 42.23 -3.60
N ASP A 364 -34.62 42.22 -4.38
CA ASP A 364 -33.80 43.40 -4.68
C ASP A 364 -34.61 44.44 -5.48
N ALA A 365 -35.35 44.01 -6.52
CA ALA A 365 -36.22 44.87 -7.32
C ALA A 365 -37.34 45.52 -6.47
N ARG A 366 -37.96 44.74 -5.57
CA ARG A 366 -39.03 45.24 -4.67
C ARG A 366 -38.47 46.23 -3.64
N PHE A 367 -37.26 45.96 -3.08
CA PHE A 367 -36.60 46.88 -2.18
C PHE A 367 -36.26 48.21 -2.90
N LYS A 368 -35.69 48.16 -4.10
CA LYS A 368 -35.40 49.34 -4.92
C LYS A 368 -36.64 50.15 -5.24
N ALA A 369 -37.77 49.49 -5.47
CA ALA A 369 -39.06 50.10 -5.71
C ALA A 369 -39.71 50.66 -4.40
N GLY A 370 -39.16 50.41 -3.23
CA GLY A 370 -39.70 50.88 -1.95
C GLY A 370 -40.92 50.10 -1.43
N ILE A 371 -41.21 48.92 -2.00
CA ILE A 371 -42.38 48.08 -1.65
C ILE A 371 -42.02 46.87 -0.77
N ALA A 372 -40.74 46.69 -0.39
CA ALA A 372 -40.25 45.65 0.52
C ALA A 372 -39.15 46.19 1.40
N ASN A 373 -38.91 45.55 2.56
CA ASN A 373 -37.82 45.92 3.45
C ASN A 373 -36.51 45.25 3.00
N TYR A 374 -35.38 45.74 3.53
CA TYR A 374 -34.06 45.21 3.20
C TYR A 374 -33.83 43.78 3.74
N LEU A 375 -34.59 43.38 4.75
CA LEU A 375 -34.44 42.05 5.37
C LEU A 375 -34.73 40.94 4.35
N ASP A 376 -35.70 41.12 3.47
CA ASP A 376 -36.03 40.16 2.40
C ASP A 376 -34.84 39.98 1.43
N VAL A 377 -34.17 41.08 1.08
CA VAL A 377 -32.94 41.06 0.25
C VAL A 377 -31.83 40.33 0.96
N LEU A 378 -31.62 40.64 2.23
CA LEU A 378 -30.55 40.05 3.04
C LEU A 378 -30.73 38.53 3.18
N ASP A 379 -31.94 38.05 3.43
CA ASP A 379 -32.27 36.63 3.55
C ASP A 379 -32.05 35.88 2.24
N ALA A 380 -32.59 36.45 1.13
CA ALA A 380 -32.37 35.89 -0.20
C ALA A 380 -30.87 35.81 -0.58
N GLN A 381 -30.09 36.84 -0.22
CA GLN A 381 -28.67 36.89 -0.46
C GLN A 381 -27.90 35.81 0.35
N ARG A 382 -28.25 35.57 1.60
CA ARG A 382 -27.66 34.55 2.44
C ARG A 382 -27.93 33.15 1.92
N SER A 383 -29.18 32.91 1.55
CA SER A 383 -29.62 31.64 0.99
C SER A 383 -28.93 31.33 -0.35
N LEU A 384 -28.81 32.29 -1.24
CA LEU A 384 -28.11 32.14 -2.52
C LEU A 384 -26.61 31.83 -2.29
N PHE A 385 -25.93 32.58 -1.43
CA PHE A 385 -24.50 32.35 -1.12
C PHE A 385 -24.27 30.97 -0.51
N SER A 386 -25.09 30.56 0.47
CA SER A 386 -25.01 29.23 1.07
C SER A 386 -25.22 28.11 0.04
N THR A 387 -26.17 28.30 -0.89
CA THR A 387 -26.45 27.34 -1.96
C THR A 387 -25.29 27.23 -2.95
N GLN A 388 -24.68 28.37 -3.32
CA GLN A 388 -23.48 28.37 -4.18
C GLN A 388 -22.27 27.68 -3.53
N GLN A 389 -22.08 27.88 -2.22
CA GLN A 389 -21.06 27.12 -1.46
C GLN A 389 -21.37 25.62 -1.48
N GLY A 390 -22.63 25.23 -1.25
CA GLY A 390 -23.04 23.82 -1.29
C GLY A 390 -22.84 23.16 -2.65
N ILE A 391 -22.96 23.90 -3.76
CA ILE A 391 -22.60 23.38 -5.09
C ILE A 391 -21.11 23.07 -5.17
N LEU A 392 -20.25 24.00 -4.75
CA LEU A 392 -18.79 23.77 -4.74
C LEU A 392 -18.41 22.57 -3.88
N ASP A 393 -19.07 22.39 -2.73
CA ASP A 393 -18.85 21.24 -1.84
C ASP A 393 -19.22 19.91 -2.54
N LEU A 394 -20.38 19.86 -3.20
CA LEU A 394 -20.83 18.67 -3.92
C LEU A 394 -19.97 18.37 -5.16
N GLU A 395 -19.52 19.38 -5.88
CA GLU A 395 -18.59 19.23 -7.00
C GLU A 395 -17.25 18.67 -6.53
N LEU A 396 -16.71 19.16 -5.41
CA LEU A 396 -15.53 18.61 -4.79
C LEU A 396 -15.72 17.14 -4.39
N GLN A 397 -16.83 16.81 -3.71
CA GLN A 397 -17.16 15.44 -3.33
C GLN A 397 -17.26 14.51 -4.54
N LYS A 398 -17.82 14.99 -5.64
CA LYS A 398 -17.88 14.24 -6.91
C LYS A 398 -16.49 13.86 -7.40
N ILE A 399 -15.54 14.80 -7.39
CA ILE A 399 -14.16 14.55 -7.81
C ILE A 399 -13.46 13.61 -6.83
N ILE A 400 -13.55 13.88 -5.52
CA ILE A 400 -12.95 13.05 -4.48
C ILE A 400 -13.46 11.62 -4.61
N SER A 401 -14.78 11.41 -4.78
CA SER A 401 -15.35 10.07 -4.92
C SER A 401 -14.86 9.32 -6.18
N GLN A 402 -14.47 10.04 -7.24
CA GLN A 402 -13.87 9.42 -8.43
C GLN A 402 -12.44 8.96 -8.16
N VAL A 403 -11.66 9.80 -7.47
CA VAL A 403 -10.28 9.48 -7.06
C VAL A 403 -10.27 8.31 -6.08
N GLU A 404 -11.15 8.34 -5.09
CA GLU A 404 -11.31 7.26 -4.11
C GLU A 404 -11.72 5.94 -4.77
N LEU A 405 -12.67 5.97 -5.71
CA LEU A 405 -13.06 4.75 -6.44
C LEU A 405 -11.87 4.15 -7.19
N TYR A 406 -11.06 4.98 -7.83
CA TYR A 406 -9.84 4.53 -8.50
C TYR A 406 -8.85 3.89 -7.51
N GLN A 407 -8.65 4.52 -6.35
CA GLN A 407 -7.78 4.04 -5.28
C GLN A 407 -8.25 2.69 -4.72
N VAL A 408 -9.53 2.59 -4.31
CA VAL A 408 -10.06 1.38 -3.67
C VAL A 408 -10.17 0.19 -4.62
N LEU A 409 -10.19 0.44 -5.93
CA LEU A 409 -10.10 -0.59 -6.97
C LEU A 409 -8.65 -1.01 -7.26
N GLY A 410 -7.65 -0.44 -6.60
CA GLY A 410 -6.23 -0.76 -6.82
C GLY A 410 -5.62 -0.06 -8.03
N GLY A 411 -6.26 1.00 -8.53
CA GLY A 411 -5.77 1.77 -9.67
C GLY A 411 -4.48 2.53 -9.36
N GLY A 412 -3.54 2.53 -10.30
CA GLY A 412 -2.24 3.20 -10.16
C GLY A 412 -1.13 2.33 -9.55
N ALA A 413 -1.42 1.07 -9.19
CA ALA A 413 -0.37 0.10 -8.91
C ALA A 413 0.43 -0.16 -10.20
N ASN A 414 1.76 -0.18 -10.09
CA ASN A 414 2.56 -0.79 -11.13
C ASN A 414 2.45 -2.31 -10.98
N LEU A 415 1.54 -2.89 -11.73
CA LEU A 415 1.36 -4.36 -11.80
C LEU A 415 2.49 -5.06 -12.59
N ASP A 416 3.58 -4.37 -12.88
CA ASP A 416 4.81 -5.02 -13.32
C ASP A 416 5.25 -5.91 -12.15
N VAL A 417 4.80 -7.16 -12.18
CA VAL A 417 5.31 -8.23 -11.31
C VAL A 417 6.82 -8.07 -11.30
N PRO A 418 7.48 -7.99 -10.15
CA PRO A 418 8.93 -7.92 -10.12
C PRO A 418 9.47 -9.18 -10.78
N THR A 419 9.77 -9.10 -12.05
CA THR A 419 10.40 -10.17 -12.86
C THR A 419 11.84 -10.40 -12.44
N VAL A 420 12.30 -9.68 -11.44
CA VAL A 420 13.66 -9.83 -10.91
C VAL A 420 13.57 -10.33 -9.47
N ILE A 421 13.30 -11.63 -9.34
CA ILE A 421 13.86 -12.35 -8.18
C ILE A 421 15.38 -12.16 -8.32
N PRO A 422 16.06 -11.53 -7.37
CA PRO A 422 17.49 -11.36 -7.48
C PRO A 422 18.13 -12.75 -7.60
N VAL A 423 18.74 -13.03 -8.72
CA VAL A 423 19.57 -14.25 -8.88
C VAL A 423 20.86 -13.99 -8.09
N PRO A 424 21.12 -14.70 -6.99
CA PRO A 424 22.09 -14.27 -5.98
C PRO A 424 23.55 -14.41 -6.36
N HIS A 425 23.90 -15.12 -7.43
CA HIS A 425 25.23 -15.74 -7.53
C HIS A 425 26.24 -15.05 -8.44
N LYS A 426 25.92 -13.99 -9.15
CA LYS A 426 26.89 -13.36 -10.07
C LYS A 426 28.01 -12.55 -9.40
N ASN A 427 27.84 -12.12 -8.15
CA ASN A 427 28.81 -11.24 -7.51
C ASN A 427 29.84 -11.96 -6.59
N LEU A 428 29.60 -13.21 -6.19
CA LEU A 428 30.54 -13.96 -5.34
C LEU A 428 31.84 -14.35 -6.07
N VAL A 429 31.77 -14.53 -7.38
CA VAL A 429 32.97 -14.89 -8.20
C VAL A 429 33.90 -13.68 -8.41
N GLN A 430 33.41 -12.46 -8.27
CA GLN A 430 34.25 -11.24 -8.42
C GLN A 430 35.00 -10.86 -7.13
N LEU A 431 34.58 -11.36 -5.96
CA LEU A 431 35.22 -11.04 -4.67
C LEU A 431 36.43 -11.91 -4.34
N VAL A 432 36.59 -13.03 -5.02
CA VAL A 432 37.75 -13.90 -4.83
C VAL A 432 38.62 -13.86 -6.08
N ASN A 433 39.53 -12.90 -6.16
CA ASN A 433 40.64 -12.88 -7.13
C ASN A 433 41.64 -13.99 -6.78
N LEU A 434 41.25 -15.24 -6.98
CA LEU A 434 42.16 -16.37 -6.94
C LEU A 434 42.74 -16.60 -8.35
N PRO A 435 44.03 -16.91 -8.48
CA PRO A 435 44.65 -17.14 -9.77
C PRO A 435 43.98 -18.29 -10.50
N ALA A 436 43.83 -18.12 -11.84
CA ALA A 436 43.13 -19.04 -12.71
C ALA A 436 43.77 -20.43 -12.72
N ASN A 437 43.13 -21.39 -12.06
CA ASN A 437 43.46 -22.80 -12.20
C ASN A 437 42.28 -23.53 -12.85
N SER A 438 42.54 -24.48 -13.72
CA SER A 438 41.61 -25.13 -14.67
C SER A 438 40.37 -25.82 -14.05
N ASN A 439 40.28 -25.94 -12.75
CA ASN A 439 39.11 -26.47 -12.05
C ASN A 439 38.02 -25.42 -11.78
N LYS A 440 38.29 -24.13 -12.02
CA LYS A 440 37.35 -23.02 -11.79
C LYS A 440 36.22 -23.01 -12.85
N ALA A 441 36.53 -23.31 -14.08
CA ALA A 441 35.53 -23.37 -15.17
C ALA A 441 34.47 -24.45 -14.92
N LYS A 442 34.89 -25.65 -14.46
CA LYS A 442 33.96 -26.75 -14.17
C LYS A 442 33.04 -26.49 -12.95
N ALA A 443 33.51 -25.74 -11.97
CA ALA A 443 32.69 -25.35 -10.82
C ALA A 443 31.67 -24.26 -11.20
N VAL A 444 32.04 -23.33 -12.05
CA VAL A 444 31.13 -22.28 -12.57
C VAL A 444 30.06 -22.88 -13.47
N ASP A 445 30.44 -23.78 -14.37
CA ASP A 445 29.49 -24.48 -15.25
C ASP A 445 28.50 -25.37 -14.46
N ALA A 446 28.93 -25.99 -13.37
CA ALA A 446 28.07 -26.78 -12.48
C ALA A 446 27.08 -25.90 -11.69
N ILE A 447 27.50 -24.68 -11.29
CA ILE A 447 26.65 -23.70 -10.59
C ILE A 447 25.64 -23.09 -11.58
N ASP A 448 26.06 -22.76 -12.80
CA ASP A 448 25.18 -22.25 -13.85
C ASP A 448 24.17 -23.32 -14.34
N ALA A 449 24.56 -24.60 -14.41
CA ALA A 449 23.67 -25.70 -14.74
C ALA A 449 22.63 -25.95 -13.63
N ALA A 450 23.02 -25.88 -12.35
CA ALA A 450 22.10 -25.98 -11.21
C ALA A 450 21.15 -24.78 -11.10
N SER A 451 21.63 -23.59 -11.42
CA SER A 451 20.84 -22.36 -11.49
C SER A 451 19.81 -22.43 -12.64
N SER A 452 20.22 -22.90 -13.81
CA SER A 452 19.33 -23.06 -14.99
C SER A 452 18.27 -24.13 -14.77
N ALA A 453 18.59 -25.22 -14.07
CA ALA A 453 17.63 -26.27 -13.72
C ALA A 453 16.57 -25.77 -12.71
N ARG A 454 16.95 -24.89 -11.76
CA ARG A 454 16.01 -24.26 -10.82
C ARG A 454 15.10 -23.22 -11.49
N VAL A 455 15.61 -22.47 -12.45
CA VAL A 455 14.79 -21.54 -13.26
C VAL A 455 13.79 -22.32 -14.12
N ALA A 456 14.18 -23.45 -14.71
CA ALA A 456 13.29 -24.31 -15.46
C ALA A 456 12.17 -24.92 -14.58
N SER A 457 12.49 -25.37 -13.35
CA SER A 457 11.49 -25.88 -12.39
C SER A 457 10.53 -24.80 -11.89
N ALA A 458 10.99 -23.55 -11.76
CA ALA A 458 10.13 -22.41 -11.41
C ALA A 458 9.23 -22.01 -12.59
N GLN A 459 9.70 -22.10 -13.81
CA GLN A 459 8.90 -21.88 -15.03
C GLN A 459 7.87 -22.99 -15.26
N GLU A 460 8.21 -24.24 -14.97
CA GLU A 460 7.28 -25.36 -14.99
C GLU A 460 6.18 -25.23 -13.94
N ALA A 461 6.50 -24.77 -12.74
CA ALA A 461 5.53 -24.46 -11.69
C ALA A 461 4.62 -23.26 -12.07
N GLN A 462 5.11 -22.30 -12.85
CA GLN A 462 4.30 -21.22 -13.42
C GLN A 462 3.41 -21.69 -14.58
N ALA A 463 3.89 -22.59 -15.42
CA ALA A 463 3.10 -23.19 -16.52
C ALA A 463 1.94 -24.04 -16.00
N ILE A 464 2.14 -24.76 -14.88
CA ILE A 464 1.09 -25.53 -14.21
C ILE A 464 0.03 -24.58 -13.59
N LYS A 465 0.41 -23.38 -13.14
CA LYS A 465 -0.53 -22.35 -12.65
C LYS A 465 -1.33 -21.65 -13.76
N GLN A 466 -0.90 -21.71 -15.01
CA GLN A 466 -1.56 -21.10 -16.18
C GLN A 466 -2.50 -22.05 -16.93
N ALA A 467 -2.52 -23.35 -16.61
CA ALA A 467 -3.50 -24.28 -17.14
C ALA A 467 -4.88 -23.99 -16.53
N GLN A 468 -5.78 -23.40 -17.31
CA GLN A 468 -7.17 -23.12 -16.91
C GLN A 468 -7.94 -24.42 -16.71
N PRO A 469 -8.73 -24.55 -15.61
CA PRO A 469 -9.64 -25.67 -15.46
C PRO A 469 -10.84 -25.52 -16.41
N THR A 470 -11.05 -26.50 -17.26
CA THR A 470 -12.21 -26.63 -18.15
C THR A 470 -13.30 -27.47 -17.50
N GLU A 471 -13.91 -27.06 -16.41
CA GLU A 471 -15.14 -27.69 -15.93
C GLU A 471 -16.17 -26.66 -15.48
N LYS A 472 -17.42 -26.86 -15.92
CA LYS A 472 -18.57 -26.02 -15.60
C LYS A 472 -19.01 -26.21 -14.15
N ALA A 473 -19.01 -25.14 -13.38
CA ALA A 473 -19.62 -25.09 -12.06
C ALA A 473 -21.13 -25.34 -12.15
N THR A 474 -21.66 -26.23 -11.32
CA THR A 474 -23.09 -26.49 -11.22
C THR A 474 -23.64 -25.81 -9.97
N PHE A 475 -24.57 -24.87 -10.18
CA PHE A 475 -25.28 -24.17 -9.11
C PHE A 475 -26.46 -25.05 -8.62
N LYS A 476 -26.53 -25.31 -7.30
CA LYS A 476 -27.70 -25.93 -6.66
C LYS A 476 -28.30 -24.93 -5.68
N PRO A 477 -29.51 -24.40 -5.92
CA PRO A 477 -30.20 -23.52 -4.97
C PRO A 477 -30.60 -24.30 -3.72
N THR A 478 -30.31 -23.73 -2.55
CA THR A 478 -30.61 -24.32 -1.23
C THR A 478 -31.80 -23.59 -0.56
N ALA A 479 -32.10 -22.37 -0.94
CA ALA A 479 -33.27 -21.62 -0.50
C ALA A 479 -33.70 -20.63 -1.59
N VAL A 480 -35.03 -20.40 -1.66
CA VAL A 480 -35.67 -19.46 -2.59
C VAL A 480 -36.43 -18.48 -1.72
N VAL A 481 -36.23 -17.17 -1.94
CA VAL A 481 -36.84 -16.10 -1.15
C VAL A 481 -37.71 -15.23 -2.05
N ASP A 482 -38.98 -15.08 -1.65
CA ASP A 482 -39.95 -14.15 -2.22
C ASP A 482 -40.04 -12.95 -1.26
N VAL A 483 -39.38 -11.85 -1.64
CA VAL A 483 -39.25 -10.68 -0.75
C VAL A 483 -40.52 -9.82 -0.76
N ASN A 484 -41.30 -9.86 -1.85
CA ASN A 484 -42.46 -9.01 -2.07
C ASN A 484 -43.78 -9.73 -1.88
N ASN A 485 -43.76 -11.04 -1.58
CA ASN A 485 -44.92 -11.90 -1.38
C ASN A 485 -45.94 -11.90 -2.57
N ASP A 486 -45.39 -11.75 -3.80
CA ASP A 486 -46.18 -11.74 -5.04
C ASP A 486 -46.23 -13.11 -5.75
N GLY A 487 -45.66 -14.14 -5.15
CA GLY A 487 -45.61 -15.51 -5.67
C GLY A 487 -44.53 -15.73 -6.71
N LYS A 488 -43.60 -14.77 -6.89
CA LYS A 488 -42.45 -14.90 -7.78
C LYS A 488 -41.15 -14.94 -6.97
N THR A 489 -40.18 -15.63 -7.51
CA THR A 489 -38.87 -15.76 -6.88
C THR A 489 -38.01 -14.52 -7.17
N ASP A 490 -37.71 -13.72 -6.13
CA ASP A 490 -36.90 -12.50 -6.26
C ASP A 490 -35.40 -12.77 -6.06
N ALA A 491 -35.02 -13.80 -5.31
CA ALA A 491 -33.64 -14.20 -5.13
C ALA A 491 -33.47 -15.67 -4.78
N ALA A 492 -32.41 -16.30 -5.23
CA ALA A 492 -32.04 -17.66 -4.87
C ALA A 492 -30.66 -17.68 -4.14
N VAL A 493 -30.63 -18.28 -2.96
CA VAL A 493 -29.39 -18.53 -2.22
C VAL A 493 -28.95 -19.96 -2.44
N GLY A 494 -27.76 -20.16 -2.97
CA GLY A 494 -27.25 -21.49 -3.27
C GLY A 494 -25.76 -21.64 -2.94
N VAL A 495 -25.31 -22.89 -2.84
CA VAL A 495 -23.92 -23.25 -2.62
C VAL A 495 -23.31 -23.66 -3.97
N VAL A 496 -22.24 -22.97 -4.39
CA VAL A 496 -21.46 -23.33 -5.56
C VAL A 496 -20.38 -24.30 -5.11
N THR A 497 -20.45 -25.54 -5.59
CA THR A 497 -19.41 -26.54 -5.36
C THR A 497 -18.51 -26.62 -6.60
N GLU A 498 -17.32 -26.08 -6.52
CA GLU A 498 -16.26 -26.35 -7.47
C GLU A 498 -15.47 -27.59 -7.02
N LYS A 499 -15.43 -28.61 -7.84
CA LYS A 499 -14.49 -29.73 -7.68
C LYS A 499 -13.23 -29.42 -8.46
N THR A 500 -12.20 -29.00 -7.79
CA THR A 500 -10.83 -28.95 -8.34
C THR A 500 -10.14 -30.26 -7.98
N THR A 501 -9.98 -31.15 -8.91
CA THR A 501 -9.12 -32.33 -8.76
C THR A 501 -7.68 -31.92 -9.06
N PHE A 502 -6.89 -31.69 -8.01
CA PHE A 502 -5.44 -31.81 -8.11
C PHE A 502 -5.04 -33.25 -7.83
N ASN A 503 -4.13 -33.77 -8.64
CA ASN A 503 -3.61 -35.12 -8.49
C ASN A 503 -3.26 -35.43 -7.04
N ASP A 504 -3.99 -36.38 -6.50
CA ASP A 504 -3.70 -37.20 -5.32
C ASP A 504 -3.64 -36.60 -3.91
N THR A 505 -4.36 -35.51 -3.60
CA THR A 505 -4.75 -35.25 -2.20
C THR A 505 -6.09 -34.52 -2.15
N SER A 506 -7.11 -35.17 -1.61
CA SER A 506 -8.43 -34.59 -1.35
C SER A 506 -8.36 -33.53 -0.25
N VAL A 507 -8.55 -32.26 -0.60
CA VAL A 507 -8.76 -31.17 0.37
C VAL A 507 -10.26 -30.91 0.47
N GLU A 508 -10.77 -30.95 1.69
CA GLU A 508 -12.16 -30.74 2.04
C GLU A 508 -12.63 -29.31 1.66
N GLN A 509 -13.80 -29.21 1.05
CA GLN A 509 -14.33 -27.98 0.43
C GLN A 509 -14.87 -27.02 1.47
N VAL A 510 -14.52 -25.74 1.37
CA VAL A 510 -15.16 -24.65 2.10
C VAL A 510 -16.34 -24.12 1.29
N PRO A 511 -17.57 -24.08 1.81
CA PRO A 511 -18.72 -23.56 1.08
C PRO A 511 -18.65 -22.03 0.93
N VAL A 512 -18.77 -21.54 -0.28
CA VAL A 512 -18.92 -20.12 -0.60
C VAL A 512 -20.39 -19.82 -0.85
N THR A 513 -20.98 -18.92 -0.08
CA THR A 513 -22.37 -18.48 -0.25
C THR A 513 -22.42 -17.32 -1.24
N GLN A 514 -23.07 -17.50 -2.38
CA GLN A 514 -23.36 -16.43 -3.34
C GLN A 514 -24.86 -16.11 -3.35
N ILE A 515 -25.17 -14.81 -3.38
CA ILE A 515 -26.51 -14.30 -3.66
C ILE A 515 -26.55 -13.96 -5.15
N VAL A 516 -27.43 -14.60 -5.89
CA VAL A 516 -27.63 -14.34 -7.33
C VAL A 516 -29.00 -13.65 -7.45
N GLU A 517 -28.99 -12.40 -7.94
CA GLU A 517 -30.21 -11.71 -8.35
C GLU A 517 -30.68 -12.23 -9.72
N PRO A 518 -32.01 -12.23 -10.00
CA PRO A 518 -32.57 -12.80 -11.23
C PRO A 518 -32.21 -12.05 -12.50
#